data_8edcfd258ae619e3ae4d68bba75aecca
#
_entry.id   8edcfd258ae619e3ae4d68bba75aecca
#
_cell.length_a   1.000
_cell.length_b   1.000
_cell.length_c   1.000
_cell.angle_alpha   90.00
_cell.angle_beta   90.00
_cell.angle_gamma   90.00
#
_symmetry.space_group_name_H-M   'P 1'
#
loop_
_entity.id
_entity.type
_entity.pdbx_description
1 polymer ?
#
loop_
_entity_poly.entity_id
_entity_poly.type
_entity_poly.pdbx_seq_one_letter_code
_entity_poly.pdbx_strand_id
1 'polypeptide(L)'
;MINIYEVTETNNMVEKENLDVRTITMGISLLDCIDSDLNACLDKIYKKITESAKDLVKTGEEIAQEFGVPIVNKRISVTPIALVGGAACKTPEDFAKIAEVMDKAAHEVGVNFIGGYSALVNKGMTHADELLIRSIPMALSRTENVCSSVNVGSTRCGINMDAVRLLGEIIKETAEYTKEQDSLGCAKLVVFCNAPDDNPFMAGAFHGVTEADRIINVGVSGPGVVKTALESVRGESFEVLCETIKKTAFKVTRVGQLVAKEASKRLKVPFGIVDLSLAPTPAIGDSCLLYTSPS
;
A
#
# COMPACT_ATOMS: atom_id res chain seq x y z
N MET A 1 26.76 -16.89 -11.12
CA MET A 1 27.85 -16.94 -10.13
C MET A 1 27.59 -15.78 -9.18
N ILE A 2 27.43 -16.05 -7.89
CA ILE A 2 27.19 -14.99 -6.89
C ILE A 2 28.51 -14.28 -6.66
N ASN A 3 28.52 -12.95 -6.88
CA ASN A 3 29.69 -12.13 -6.66
C ASN A 3 29.79 -11.77 -5.17
N ILE A 4 30.88 -12.14 -4.49
CA ILE A 4 31.07 -11.90 -3.06
C ILE A 4 31.04 -10.40 -2.71
N TYR A 5 31.46 -9.55 -3.64
CA TYR A 5 31.40 -8.10 -3.44
C TYR A 5 29.94 -7.58 -3.40
N GLU A 6 29.06 -8.12 -4.25
CA GLU A 6 27.64 -7.77 -4.25
C GLU A 6 26.94 -8.23 -2.96
N VAL A 7 27.30 -9.41 -2.45
CA VAL A 7 26.80 -9.90 -1.14
C VAL A 7 27.25 -9.00 0.00
N THR A 8 28.55 -8.65 0.04
CA THR A 8 29.11 -7.77 1.07
C THR A 8 28.48 -6.37 1.01
N GLU A 9 28.27 -5.85 -0.20
CA GLU A 9 27.61 -4.55 -0.41
C GLU A 9 26.15 -4.58 0.08
N THR A 10 25.39 -5.63 -0.25
CA THR A 10 24.01 -5.80 0.24
C THR A 10 23.96 -5.89 1.76
N ASN A 11 24.84 -6.65 2.39
CA ASN A 11 24.92 -6.71 3.85
C ASN A 11 25.22 -5.34 4.48
N ASN A 12 26.13 -4.57 3.92
CA ASN A 12 26.40 -3.22 4.39
C ASN A 12 25.19 -2.31 4.26
N MET A 13 24.46 -2.38 3.15
CA MET A 13 23.23 -1.60 2.95
C MET A 13 22.16 -1.96 4.00
N VAL A 14 22.02 -3.24 4.36
CA VAL A 14 21.05 -3.68 5.38
C VAL A 14 21.52 -3.28 6.79
N GLU A 15 22.75 -3.61 7.17
CA GLU A 15 23.23 -3.45 8.54
C GLU A 15 23.56 -2.01 8.93
N LYS A 16 24.10 -1.20 7.99
CA LYS A 16 24.65 0.13 8.27
C LYS A 16 23.83 1.28 7.65
N GLU A 17 23.14 1.02 6.55
CA GLU A 17 22.47 2.04 5.75
C GLU A 17 20.94 1.94 5.81
N ASN A 18 20.41 1.09 6.70
CA ASN A 18 18.98 0.89 6.94
C ASN A 18 18.16 0.54 5.69
N LEU A 19 18.73 -0.29 4.80
CA LEU A 19 17.98 -0.86 3.69
C LEU A 19 16.97 -1.86 4.24
N ASP A 20 15.71 -1.66 3.95
CA ASP A 20 14.67 -2.63 4.22
C ASP A 20 13.76 -2.88 2.99
N VAL A 21 13.15 -4.05 2.94
CA VAL A 21 11.98 -4.29 2.11
C VAL A 21 10.77 -3.85 2.92
N ARG A 22 10.25 -2.68 2.57
CA ARG A 22 9.18 -2.03 3.32
C ARG A 22 7.91 -2.86 3.33
N THR A 23 7.61 -3.54 2.22
CA THR A 23 6.40 -4.35 2.11
C THR A 23 6.49 -5.40 1.01
N ILE A 24 5.88 -6.56 1.27
CA ILE A 24 5.33 -7.44 0.23
C ILE A 24 3.82 -7.26 0.24
N THR A 25 3.25 -6.86 -0.89
CA THR A 25 1.81 -6.64 -1.04
C THR A 25 1.25 -7.63 -2.05
N MET A 26 0.22 -8.38 -1.66
CA MET A 26 -0.57 -9.18 -2.59
C MET A 26 -1.78 -8.37 -3.06
N GLY A 27 -1.82 -8.07 -4.35
CA GLY A 27 -3.02 -7.55 -5.01
C GLY A 27 -3.99 -8.68 -5.28
N ILE A 28 -5.28 -8.49 -4.98
CA ILE A 28 -6.33 -9.50 -5.15
C ILE A 28 -7.54 -8.84 -5.82
N SER A 29 -7.94 -9.36 -6.98
CA SER A 29 -9.18 -8.92 -7.63
C SER A 29 -10.39 -9.48 -6.88
N LEU A 30 -11.35 -8.62 -6.55
CA LEU A 30 -12.63 -8.99 -5.95
C LEU A 30 -13.80 -8.84 -6.93
N LEU A 31 -13.54 -8.69 -8.22
CA LEU A 31 -14.59 -8.50 -9.21
C LEU A 31 -15.55 -9.71 -9.31
N ASP A 32 -15.07 -10.91 -9.08
CA ASP A 32 -15.87 -12.14 -9.01
C ASP A 32 -16.67 -12.29 -7.71
N CYS A 33 -16.44 -11.41 -6.73
CA CYS A 33 -17.18 -11.37 -5.47
C CYS A 33 -18.43 -10.50 -5.56
N ILE A 34 -18.63 -9.74 -6.65
CA ILE A 34 -19.80 -8.88 -6.83
C ILE A 34 -21.07 -9.72 -6.78
N ASP A 35 -22.01 -9.30 -5.94
CA ASP A 35 -23.32 -9.91 -5.78
C ASP A 35 -24.37 -8.84 -5.44
N SER A 36 -25.64 -9.11 -5.70
CA SER A 36 -26.75 -8.24 -5.27
C SER A 36 -27.20 -8.53 -3.84
N ASP A 37 -26.89 -9.72 -3.31
CA ASP A 37 -27.10 -10.09 -1.92
C ASP A 37 -25.85 -9.72 -1.12
N LEU A 38 -26.03 -8.91 -0.06
CA LEU A 38 -24.93 -8.44 0.76
C LEU A 38 -24.21 -9.59 1.47
N ASN A 39 -24.95 -10.56 2.04
CA ASN A 39 -24.33 -11.66 2.77
C ASN A 39 -23.52 -12.56 1.82
N ALA A 40 -24.03 -12.84 0.64
CA ALA A 40 -23.30 -13.58 -0.37
C ALA A 40 -22.02 -12.84 -0.82
N CYS A 41 -22.07 -11.52 -0.98
CA CYS A 41 -20.91 -10.68 -1.29
C CYS A 41 -19.87 -10.75 -0.16
N LEU A 42 -20.29 -10.60 1.09
CA LEU A 42 -19.40 -10.68 2.28
C LEU A 42 -18.69 -12.03 2.37
N ASP A 43 -19.42 -13.13 2.19
CA ASP A 43 -18.86 -14.48 2.23
C ASP A 43 -17.84 -14.73 1.11
N LYS A 44 -18.13 -14.25 -0.12
CA LYS A 44 -17.20 -14.36 -1.23
C LYS A 44 -15.93 -13.56 -1.00
N ILE A 45 -16.03 -12.32 -0.51
CA ILE A 45 -14.89 -11.46 -0.17
C ILE A 45 -14.00 -12.15 0.87
N TYR A 46 -14.60 -12.64 1.96
CA TYR A 46 -13.87 -13.32 3.01
C TYR A 46 -13.09 -14.54 2.50
N LYS A 47 -13.76 -15.43 1.78
CA LYS A 47 -13.14 -16.64 1.21
C LYS A 47 -12.04 -16.29 0.23
N LYS A 48 -12.29 -15.36 -0.70
CA LYS A 48 -11.31 -14.97 -1.72
C LYS A 48 -10.03 -14.44 -1.09
N ILE A 49 -10.13 -13.58 -0.08
CA ILE A 49 -8.97 -13.01 0.61
C ILE A 49 -8.21 -14.09 1.39
N THR A 50 -8.90 -14.87 2.22
CA THR A 50 -8.26 -15.88 3.07
C THR A 50 -7.61 -16.99 2.26
N GLU A 51 -8.26 -17.50 1.21
CA GLU A 51 -7.71 -18.52 0.33
C GLU A 51 -6.51 -18.02 -0.48
N SER A 52 -6.58 -16.77 -0.97
CA SER A 52 -5.52 -16.19 -1.80
C SER A 52 -4.26 -15.88 -1.01
N ALA A 53 -4.39 -15.34 0.20
CA ALA A 53 -3.28 -14.81 0.98
C ALA A 53 -2.80 -15.74 2.12
N LYS A 54 -3.34 -16.94 2.27
CA LYS A 54 -3.04 -17.88 3.37
C LYS A 54 -1.55 -18.11 3.62
N ASP A 55 -0.74 -18.12 2.57
CA ASP A 55 0.70 -18.42 2.65
C ASP A 55 1.58 -17.16 2.55
N LEU A 56 0.98 -15.95 2.43
CA LEU A 56 1.70 -14.70 2.18
C LEU A 56 2.67 -14.35 3.32
N VAL A 57 2.19 -14.37 4.55
CA VAL A 57 2.98 -13.98 5.73
C VAL A 57 4.13 -14.96 5.93
N LYS A 58 3.84 -16.26 5.95
CA LYS A 58 4.84 -17.32 6.09
C LYS A 58 5.93 -17.22 5.01
N THR A 59 5.53 -17.05 3.75
CA THR A 59 6.48 -16.91 2.63
C THR A 59 7.35 -15.66 2.80
N GLY A 60 6.77 -14.53 3.22
CA GLY A 60 7.53 -13.32 3.48
C GLY A 60 8.57 -13.49 4.59
N GLU A 61 8.25 -14.19 5.66
CA GLU A 61 9.17 -14.47 6.77
C GLU A 61 10.30 -15.43 6.37
N GLU A 62 9.97 -16.49 5.64
CA GLU A 62 10.96 -17.41 5.10
C GLU A 62 11.97 -16.73 4.16
N ILE A 63 11.49 -15.83 3.28
CA ILE A 63 12.36 -15.06 2.38
C ILE A 63 13.25 -14.09 3.18
N ALA A 64 12.68 -13.41 4.18
CA ALA A 64 13.44 -12.50 5.03
C ALA A 64 14.59 -13.23 5.76
N GLN A 65 14.32 -14.42 6.29
CA GLN A 65 15.33 -15.25 6.96
C GLN A 65 16.39 -15.78 5.99
N GLU A 66 15.98 -16.26 4.83
CA GLU A 66 16.90 -16.86 3.85
C GLU A 66 17.85 -15.82 3.23
N PHE A 67 17.34 -14.62 2.91
CA PHE A 67 18.15 -13.57 2.28
C PHE A 67 18.80 -12.62 3.29
N GLY A 68 18.46 -12.69 4.58
CA GLY A 68 18.95 -11.78 5.59
C GLY A 68 18.46 -10.32 5.39
N VAL A 69 17.38 -10.11 4.61
CA VAL A 69 16.83 -8.79 4.33
C VAL A 69 15.51 -8.61 5.08
N PRO A 70 15.39 -7.63 5.98
CA PRO A 70 14.14 -7.41 6.71
C PRO A 70 12.97 -7.10 5.77
N ILE A 71 11.83 -7.79 5.96
CA ILE A 71 10.56 -7.48 5.30
C ILE A 71 9.60 -6.99 6.36
N VAL A 72 9.45 -5.66 6.44
CA VAL A 72 8.77 -5.00 7.57
C VAL A 72 7.28 -5.30 7.58
N ASN A 73 6.60 -5.18 6.44
CA ASN A 73 5.16 -5.39 6.36
C ASN A 73 4.77 -6.43 5.31
N LYS A 74 3.74 -7.21 5.62
CA LYS A 74 3.01 -8.07 4.69
C LYS A 74 1.61 -7.49 4.55
N ARG A 75 1.20 -7.16 3.32
CA ARG A 75 -0.02 -6.40 3.04
C ARG A 75 -0.87 -7.05 1.97
N ILE A 76 -2.14 -6.71 1.98
CA ILE A 76 -3.07 -7.03 0.90
C ILE A 76 -3.60 -5.71 0.33
N SER A 77 -3.78 -5.65 -0.99
CA SER A 77 -4.57 -4.63 -1.66
C SER A 77 -5.67 -5.30 -2.47
N VAL A 78 -6.89 -4.79 -2.38
CA VAL A 78 -8.03 -5.37 -3.11
C VAL A 78 -8.62 -4.35 -4.09
N THR A 79 -9.41 -4.83 -5.03
CA THR A 79 -10.20 -3.99 -5.93
C THR A 79 -10.97 -2.93 -5.13
N PRO A 80 -11.05 -1.66 -5.58
CA PRO A 80 -11.79 -0.62 -4.89
C PRO A 80 -13.19 -1.07 -4.50
N ILE A 81 -13.48 -1.09 -3.21
CA ILE A 81 -14.72 -1.64 -2.64
C ILE A 81 -15.98 -0.89 -3.11
N ALA A 82 -15.85 0.39 -3.48
CA ALA A 82 -16.98 1.11 -4.08
C ALA A 82 -17.51 0.42 -5.35
N LEU A 83 -16.62 -0.22 -6.13
CA LEU A 83 -17.01 -0.98 -7.32
C LEU A 83 -17.63 -2.32 -6.95
N VAL A 84 -17.07 -3.01 -5.97
CA VAL A 84 -17.49 -4.37 -5.57
C VAL A 84 -18.80 -4.33 -4.80
N GLY A 85 -18.93 -3.41 -3.84
CA GLY A 85 -20.11 -3.27 -2.98
C GLY A 85 -21.30 -2.56 -3.63
N GLY A 86 -21.09 -1.90 -4.78
CA GLY A 86 -22.10 -1.02 -5.38
C GLY A 86 -23.43 -1.69 -5.70
N ALA A 87 -23.44 -2.99 -5.99
CA ALA A 87 -24.68 -3.75 -6.27
C ALA A 87 -25.43 -4.17 -4.99
N ALA A 88 -24.68 -4.48 -3.91
CA ALA A 88 -25.22 -5.03 -2.67
C ALA A 88 -25.58 -3.95 -1.64
N CYS A 89 -24.71 -2.93 -1.49
CA CYS A 89 -24.84 -1.93 -0.44
C CYS A 89 -25.87 -0.85 -0.76
N LYS A 90 -26.73 -0.57 0.19
CA LYS A 90 -27.79 0.46 0.08
C LYS A 90 -27.57 1.60 1.08
N THR A 91 -26.75 1.39 2.08
CA THR A 91 -26.46 2.32 3.16
C THR A 91 -24.94 2.37 3.46
N PRO A 92 -24.44 3.45 4.09
CA PRO A 92 -23.07 3.48 4.59
C PRO A 92 -22.73 2.33 5.57
N GLU A 93 -23.70 1.89 6.36
CA GLU A 93 -23.57 0.77 7.29
C GLU A 93 -23.27 -0.56 6.57
N ASP A 94 -23.86 -0.78 5.38
CA ASP A 94 -23.57 -1.99 4.60
C ASP A 94 -22.13 -2.01 4.09
N PHE A 95 -21.58 -0.86 3.69
CA PHE A 95 -20.17 -0.73 3.36
C PHE A 95 -19.26 -0.96 4.58
N ALA A 96 -19.65 -0.47 5.76
CA ALA A 96 -18.89 -0.71 6.98
C ALA A 96 -18.79 -2.22 7.33
N LYS A 97 -19.85 -3.01 7.06
CA LYS A 97 -19.79 -4.48 7.20
C LYS A 97 -18.76 -5.11 6.26
N ILE A 98 -18.60 -4.58 5.05
CA ILE A 98 -17.53 -5.06 4.16
C ILE A 98 -16.16 -4.79 4.78
N ALA A 99 -15.93 -3.61 5.36
CA ALA A 99 -14.67 -3.31 6.06
C ALA A 99 -14.42 -4.27 7.23
N GLU A 100 -15.43 -4.58 8.04
CA GLU A 100 -15.33 -5.54 9.14
C GLU A 100 -14.96 -6.96 8.65
N VAL A 101 -15.51 -7.38 7.51
CA VAL A 101 -15.16 -8.67 6.89
C VAL A 101 -13.73 -8.67 6.34
N MET A 102 -13.30 -7.56 5.73
CA MET A 102 -11.91 -7.39 5.29
C MET A 102 -10.94 -7.45 6.46
N ASP A 103 -11.26 -6.79 7.57
CA ASP A 103 -10.45 -6.78 8.79
C ASP A 103 -10.34 -8.20 9.39
N LYS A 104 -11.47 -8.90 9.49
CA LYS A 104 -11.50 -10.30 9.93
C LYS A 104 -10.63 -11.20 9.06
N ALA A 105 -10.68 -11.05 7.74
CA ALA A 105 -9.84 -11.80 6.82
C ALA A 105 -8.36 -11.44 7.00
N ALA A 106 -8.02 -10.15 7.19
CA ALA A 106 -6.67 -9.69 7.45
C ALA A 106 -6.07 -10.29 8.73
N HIS A 107 -6.86 -10.36 9.80
CA HIS A 107 -6.46 -11.01 11.06
C HIS A 107 -6.22 -12.50 10.88
N GLU A 108 -7.09 -13.21 10.13
CA GLU A 108 -6.95 -14.65 9.91
C GLU A 108 -5.66 -14.99 9.16
N VAL A 109 -5.31 -14.21 8.13
CA VAL A 109 -4.09 -14.44 7.36
C VAL A 109 -2.85 -13.81 7.99
N GLY A 110 -3.00 -12.99 9.04
CA GLY A 110 -1.93 -12.39 9.82
C GLY A 110 -1.21 -11.23 9.13
N VAL A 111 -1.86 -10.53 8.17
CA VAL A 111 -1.26 -9.37 7.51
C VAL A 111 -1.37 -8.10 8.35
N ASN A 112 -0.41 -7.19 8.18
CA ASN A 112 -0.36 -5.94 8.94
C ASN A 112 -1.43 -4.93 8.49
N PHE A 113 -1.72 -4.89 7.17
CA PHE A 113 -2.68 -3.96 6.59
C PHE A 113 -3.39 -4.57 5.39
N ILE A 114 -4.65 -4.16 5.20
CA ILE A 114 -5.44 -4.43 4.01
C ILE A 114 -6.00 -3.12 3.45
N GLY A 115 -5.59 -2.78 2.22
CA GLY A 115 -6.09 -1.63 1.47
C GLY A 115 -7.14 -2.03 0.44
N GLY A 116 -7.78 -1.02 -0.15
CA GLY A 116 -8.82 -1.22 -1.15
C GLY A 116 -10.22 -0.83 -0.65
N TYR A 117 -10.35 -0.41 0.61
CA TYR A 117 -11.57 0.28 1.05
C TYR A 117 -11.61 1.69 0.44
N SER A 118 -11.83 1.73 -0.89
CA SER A 118 -11.48 2.87 -1.73
C SER A 118 -12.58 3.24 -2.70
N ALA A 119 -12.60 4.54 -3.07
CA ALA A 119 -13.43 5.09 -4.14
C ALA A 119 -12.59 5.90 -5.13
N LEU A 120 -12.84 5.76 -6.44
CA LEU A 120 -12.13 6.46 -7.50
C LEU A 120 -13.06 7.48 -8.15
N VAL A 121 -13.09 8.69 -7.58
CA VAL A 121 -14.10 9.74 -7.93
C VAL A 121 -13.56 10.85 -8.81
N ASN A 122 -12.38 10.65 -9.41
CA ASN A 122 -11.75 11.62 -10.30
C ASN A 122 -12.52 11.89 -11.59
N LYS A 123 -13.35 10.95 -12.05
CA LYS A 123 -14.21 11.09 -13.24
C LYS A 123 -15.67 11.45 -12.90
N GLY A 124 -15.99 11.58 -11.65
CA GLY A 124 -17.33 11.76 -11.12
C GLY A 124 -17.58 10.79 -9.98
N MET A 125 -18.56 11.08 -9.15
CA MET A 125 -18.90 10.30 -7.96
C MET A 125 -20.25 9.61 -8.21
N THR A 126 -20.25 8.29 -8.13
CA THR A 126 -21.48 7.48 -8.18
C THR A 126 -22.14 7.47 -6.80
N HIS A 127 -23.39 7.01 -6.74
CA HIS A 127 -24.06 6.82 -5.45
C HIS A 127 -23.33 5.83 -4.53
N ALA A 128 -22.77 4.76 -5.09
CA ALA A 128 -21.98 3.79 -4.33
C ALA A 128 -20.69 4.40 -3.77
N ASP A 129 -20.01 5.24 -4.55
CA ASP A 129 -18.82 5.98 -4.07
C ASP A 129 -19.19 6.89 -2.90
N GLU A 130 -20.29 7.62 -2.98
CA GLU A 130 -20.75 8.49 -1.90
C GLU A 130 -21.08 7.70 -0.63
N LEU A 131 -21.79 6.58 -0.75
CA LEU A 131 -22.11 5.71 0.39
C LEU A 131 -20.82 5.18 1.05
N LEU A 132 -19.86 4.71 0.25
CA LEU A 132 -18.56 4.26 0.78
C LEU A 132 -17.83 5.40 1.48
N ILE A 133 -17.71 6.58 0.86
CA ILE A 133 -17.01 7.72 1.47
C ILE A 133 -17.65 8.11 2.80
N ARG A 134 -18.98 8.15 2.88
CA ARG A 134 -19.70 8.44 4.13
C ARG A 134 -19.56 7.35 5.19
N SER A 135 -19.22 6.14 4.81
CA SER A 135 -18.98 5.03 5.75
C SER A 135 -17.57 5.03 6.37
N ILE A 136 -16.61 5.77 5.79
CA ILE A 136 -15.20 5.76 6.22
C ILE A 136 -15.00 6.00 7.71
N PRO A 137 -15.63 7.03 8.35
CA PRO A 137 -15.43 7.25 9.78
C PRO A 137 -15.81 6.04 10.63
N MET A 138 -16.94 5.44 10.34
CA MET A 138 -17.47 4.27 11.02
C MET A 138 -16.61 3.02 10.73
N ALA A 139 -16.27 2.78 9.48
CA ALA A 139 -15.44 1.65 9.07
C ALA A 139 -14.07 1.67 9.75
N LEU A 140 -13.37 2.81 9.72
CA LEU A 140 -12.04 2.93 10.30
C LEU A 140 -12.02 2.96 11.83
N SER A 141 -13.14 3.29 12.47
CA SER A 141 -13.27 3.20 13.94
C SER A 141 -13.51 1.76 14.43
N ARG A 142 -14.10 0.89 13.59
CA ARG A 142 -14.45 -0.49 13.92
C ARG A 142 -13.39 -1.51 13.49
N THR A 143 -12.38 -1.09 12.73
CA THR A 143 -11.38 -1.98 12.15
C THR A 143 -9.97 -1.59 12.55
N GLU A 144 -9.06 -2.57 12.65
CA GLU A 144 -7.67 -2.35 13.01
C GLU A 144 -6.77 -2.23 11.78
N ASN A 145 -6.87 -3.18 10.84
CA ASN A 145 -5.94 -3.34 9.72
C ASN A 145 -6.42 -2.72 8.41
N VAL A 146 -7.71 -2.32 8.34
CA VAL A 146 -8.28 -1.73 7.11
C VAL A 146 -7.78 -0.31 6.90
N CYS A 147 -7.31 -0.07 5.68
CA CYS A 147 -6.93 1.26 5.21
C CYS A 147 -7.84 1.70 4.05
N SER A 148 -8.11 2.99 4.00
CA SER A 148 -9.00 3.61 3.02
C SER A 148 -8.30 4.64 2.16
N SER A 149 -8.74 4.80 0.92
CA SER A 149 -8.29 5.87 0.05
C SER A 149 -9.38 6.37 -0.89
N VAL A 150 -9.28 7.65 -1.24
CA VAL A 150 -10.17 8.25 -2.24
C VAL A 150 -9.33 9.04 -3.24
N ASN A 151 -9.43 8.68 -4.53
CA ASN A 151 -8.76 9.42 -5.60
C ASN A 151 -9.71 10.48 -6.16
N VAL A 152 -9.45 11.76 -5.82
CA VAL A 152 -10.34 12.89 -6.16
C VAL A 152 -9.98 13.60 -7.45
N GLY A 153 -8.86 13.28 -8.08
CA GLY A 153 -8.44 14.01 -9.28
C GLY A 153 -7.45 13.24 -10.15
N SER A 154 -7.29 13.71 -11.36
CA SER A 154 -6.26 13.26 -12.28
C SER A 154 -5.86 14.38 -13.25
N THR A 155 -4.69 14.24 -13.89
CA THR A 155 -4.23 15.17 -14.93
C THR A 155 -5.18 15.21 -16.13
N ARG A 156 -5.99 14.17 -16.35
CA ARG A 156 -6.95 14.10 -17.45
C ARG A 156 -8.32 14.71 -17.12
N CYS A 157 -8.77 14.56 -15.88
CA CYS A 157 -10.13 14.92 -15.47
C CYS A 157 -10.19 16.19 -14.60
N GLY A 158 -9.03 16.69 -14.14
CA GLY A 158 -8.99 17.74 -13.13
C GLY A 158 -9.31 17.21 -11.74
N ILE A 159 -9.75 18.08 -10.85
CA ILE A 159 -10.04 17.77 -9.44
C ILE A 159 -11.56 17.82 -9.22
N ASN A 160 -12.11 16.79 -8.62
CA ASN A 160 -13.51 16.74 -8.19
C ASN A 160 -13.67 17.53 -6.87
N MET A 161 -14.04 18.80 -6.97
CA MET A 161 -14.15 19.69 -5.80
C MET A 161 -15.30 19.32 -4.86
N ASP A 162 -16.35 18.68 -5.34
CA ASP A 162 -17.44 18.19 -4.47
C ASP A 162 -16.93 17.04 -3.58
N ALA A 163 -16.12 16.12 -4.15
CA ALA A 163 -15.48 15.08 -3.39
C ALA A 163 -14.45 15.64 -2.38
N VAL A 164 -13.68 16.68 -2.75
CA VAL A 164 -12.75 17.35 -1.84
C VAL A 164 -13.49 17.96 -0.65
N ARG A 165 -14.61 18.65 -0.90
CA ARG A 165 -15.44 19.21 0.18
C ARG A 165 -15.98 18.13 1.11
N LEU A 166 -16.56 17.07 0.54
CA LEU A 166 -17.08 15.95 1.31
C LEU A 166 -15.98 15.31 2.17
N LEU A 167 -14.80 15.08 1.59
CA LEU A 167 -13.68 14.48 2.33
C LEU A 167 -13.16 15.36 3.46
N GLY A 168 -13.25 16.68 3.34
CA GLY A 168 -12.94 17.58 4.46
C GLY A 168 -13.85 17.34 5.68
N GLU A 169 -15.15 17.09 5.44
CA GLU A 169 -16.12 16.71 6.48
C GLU A 169 -15.79 15.31 7.04
N ILE A 170 -15.56 14.34 6.16
CA ILE A 170 -15.25 12.94 6.53
C ILE A 170 -13.96 12.82 7.36
N ILE A 171 -12.90 13.56 7.02
CA ILE A 171 -11.66 13.56 7.80
C ILE A 171 -11.93 14.05 9.23
N LYS A 172 -12.71 15.14 9.37
CA LYS A 172 -13.09 15.67 10.69
C LYS A 172 -13.91 14.65 11.47
N GLU A 173 -14.89 14.03 10.84
CA GLU A 173 -15.69 12.97 11.47
C GLU A 173 -14.83 11.76 11.84
N THR A 174 -13.90 11.33 10.99
CA THR A 174 -12.99 10.22 11.28
C THR A 174 -12.12 10.52 12.51
N ALA A 175 -11.61 11.76 12.63
CA ALA A 175 -10.88 12.17 13.82
C ALA A 175 -11.73 12.07 15.09
N GLU A 176 -12.99 12.51 15.04
CA GLU A 176 -13.91 12.44 16.18
C GLU A 176 -14.30 11.00 16.54
N TYR A 177 -14.59 10.15 15.55
CA TYR A 177 -14.93 8.73 15.75
C TYR A 177 -13.77 7.91 16.37
N THR A 178 -12.53 8.33 16.12
CA THR A 178 -11.33 7.62 16.61
C THR A 178 -10.54 8.39 17.65
N LYS A 179 -11.13 9.39 18.28
CA LYS A 179 -10.46 10.27 19.26
C LYS A 179 -9.88 9.53 20.46
N GLU A 180 -10.56 8.48 20.93
CA GLU A 180 -10.09 7.63 22.02
C GLU A 180 -8.85 6.78 21.66
N GLN A 181 -8.50 6.75 20.37
CA GLN A 181 -7.34 6.09 19.78
C GLN A 181 -6.40 7.11 19.13
N ASP A 182 -6.25 8.29 19.72
CA ASP A 182 -5.42 9.40 19.22
C ASP A 182 -5.72 9.80 17.76
N SER A 183 -6.98 9.67 17.35
CA SER A 183 -7.45 9.91 15.98
C SER A 183 -6.74 9.07 14.91
N LEU A 184 -6.31 7.85 15.24
CA LEU A 184 -5.55 6.95 14.38
C LEU A 184 -6.28 6.61 13.06
N GLY A 185 -7.61 6.69 13.03
CA GLY A 185 -8.39 6.54 11.80
C GLY A 185 -7.93 7.47 10.68
N CYS A 186 -7.52 8.70 11.01
CA CYS A 186 -7.01 9.64 10.01
C CYS A 186 -5.67 9.20 9.40
N ALA A 187 -4.84 8.45 10.12
CA ALA A 187 -3.59 7.89 9.60
C ALA A 187 -3.83 6.70 8.64
N LYS A 188 -5.03 6.11 8.68
CA LYS A 188 -5.46 5.01 7.79
C LYS A 188 -6.24 5.50 6.56
N LEU A 189 -6.44 6.81 6.40
CA LEU A 189 -7.16 7.42 5.27
C LEU A 189 -6.21 8.27 4.42
N VAL A 190 -6.19 8.01 3.12
CA VAL A 190 -5.41 8.78 2.15
C VAL A 190 -6.31 9.39 1.09
N VAL A 191 -6.16 10.69 0.84
CA VAL A 191 -6.79 11.38 -0.28
C VAL A 191 -5.75 11.57 -1.38
N PHE A 192 -5.99 10.96 -2.53
CA PHE A 192 -5.10 11.03 -3.68
C PHE A 192 -5.59 12.04 -4.73
N CYS A 193 -4.63 12.64 -5.41
CA CYS A 193 -4.83 13.26 -6.70
C CYS A 193 -3.82 12.65 -7.67
N ASN A 194 -4.29 12.19 -8.81
CA ASN A 194 -3.47 11.55 -9.85
C ASN A 194 -2.82 10.21 -9.40
N ALA A 195 -3.56 9.40 -8.60
CA ALA A 195 -3.12 8.05 -8.30
C ALA A 195 -3.00 7.22 -9.60
N PRO A 196 -2.03 6.31 -9.71
CA PRO A 196 -1.95 5.36 -10.82
C PRO A 196 -3.16 4.41 -10.82
N ASP A 197 -3.37 3.71 -11.96
CA ASP A 197 -4.49 2.78 -12.11
C ASP A 197 -4.42 1.58 -11.15
N ASP A 198 -3.19 1.17 -10.78
CA ASP A 198 -2.89 0.25 -9.66
C ASP A 198 -1.96 0.93 -8.67
N ASN A 199 -2.30 0.88 -7.39
CA ASN A 199 -1.50 1.47 -6.32
C ASN A 199 -1.36 0.49 -5.15
N PRO A 200 -0.40 -0.43 -5.19
CA PRO A 200 -0.25 -1.46 -4.17
C PRO A 200 0.45 -1.00 -2.88
N PHE A 201 0.81 0.28 -2.78
CA PHE A 201 1.65 0.79 -1.70
C PHE A 201 0.94 1.83 -0.84
N MET A 202 1.51 2.11 0.34
CA MET A 202 1.02 3.04 1.37
C MET A 202 -0.28 2.56 2.06
N ALA A 203 -0.79 3.36 3.00
CA ALA A 203 -2.05 3.09 3.68
C ALA A 203 -3.25 3.08 2.71
N GLY A 204 -3.18 3.88 1.65
CA GLY A 204 -4.24 3.99 0.64
C GLY A 204 -4.14 3.02 -0.54
N ALA A 205 -3.49 1.87 -0.37
CA ALA A 205 -3.36 0.89 -1.45
C ALA A 205 -4.70 0.40 -1.98
N PHE A 206 -4.75 0.14 -3.28
CA PHE A 206 -5.84 -0.57 -3.95
C PHE A 206 -5.30 -1.34 -5.15
N HIS A 207 -6.01 -2.39 -5.53
CA HIS A 207 -5.68 -3.24 -6.68
C HIS A 207 -6.44 -2.77 -7.91
N GLY A 208 -5.72 -2.49 -8.99
CA GLY A 208 -6.29 -2.01 -10.24
C GLY A 208 -7.20 -3.03 -10.91
N VAL A 209 -8.29 -2.57 -11.52
CA VAL A 209 -9.27 -3.44 -12.17
C VAL A 209 -8.75 -4.11 -13.45
N THR A 210 -7.67 -3.60 -14.01
CA THR A 210 -7.02 -4.12 -15.23
C THR A 210 -5.88 -5.08 -14.92
N GLU A 211 -5.53 -5.24 -13.65
CA GLU A 211 -4.45 -6.11 -13.21
C GLU A 211 -4.86 -7.59 -13.16
N ALA A 212 -3.89 -8.48 -12.99
CA ALA A 212 -4.12 -9.90 -12.85
C ALA A 212 -5.00 -10.22 -11.62
N ASP A 213 -5.69 -11.36 -11.61
CA ASP A 213 -6.53 -11.80 -10.49
C ASP A 213 -5.80 -11.77 -9.14
N ARG A 214 -4.51 -12.14 -9.15
CA ARG A 214 -3.59 -12.00 -8.03
C ARG A 214 -2.22 -11.57 -8.55
N ILE A 215 -1.54 -10.68 -7.80
CA ILE A 215 -0.23 -10.16 -8.17
C ILE A 215 0.61 -9.89 -6.91
N ILE A 216 1.93 -10.07 -7.00
CA ILE A 216 2.86 -9.72 -5.92
C ILE A 216 3.59 -8.43 -6.29
N ASN A 217 3.51 -7.44 -5.40
CA ASN A 217 4.21 -6.18 -5.50
C ASN A 217 5.16 -6.01 -4.30
N VAL A 218 6.31 -5.37 -4.50
CA VAL A 218 7.31 -5.17 -3.44
C VAL A 218 7.71 -3.71 -3.35
N GLY A 219 7.62 -3.15 -2.17
CA GLY A 219 8.12 -1.81 -1.87
C GLY A 219 9.43 -1.88 -1.11
N VAL A 220 10.45 -1.15 -1.57
CA VAL A 220 11.75 -1.02 -0.89
C VAL A 220 11.94 0.40 -0.40
N SER A 221 12.65 0.55 0.73
CA SER A 221 12.99 1.84 1.33
C SER A 221 14.49 2.03 1.27
N GLY A 222 14.92 3.13 0.66
CA GLY A 222 16.34 3.37 0.42
C GLY A 222 16.86 4.77 0.77
N PRO A 223 16.21 5.60 1.62
CA PRO A 223 16.71 6.94 1.92
C PRO A 223 18.05 6.93 2.63
N GLY A 224 18.29 6.00 3.56
CA GLY A 224 19.57 5.84 4.25
C GLY A 224 20.71 5.47 3.30
N VAL A 225 20.44 4.52 2.39
CA VAL A 225 21.43 4.09 1.38
C VAL A 225 21.80 5.25 0.45
N VAL A 226 20.82 6.03 -0.01
CA VAL A 226 21.05 7.19 -0.86
C VAL A 226 21.82 8.28 -0.11
N LYS A 227 21.49 8.55 1.17
CA LYS A 227 22.23 9.49 2.02
C LYS A 227 23.69 9.12 2.12
N THR A 228 24.00 7.88 2.51
CA THR A 228 25.38 7.40 2.65
C THR A 228 26.15 7.50 1.33
N ALA A 229 25.51 7.14 0.22
CA ALA A 229 26.11 7.28 -1.10
C ALA A 229 26.42 8.75 -1.45
N LEU A 230 25.52 9.69 -1.12
CA LEU A 230 25.75 11.13 -1.35
C LEU A 230 26.84 11.71 -0.45
N GLU A 231 26.94 11.26 0.80
CA GLU A 231 28.01 11.68 1.70
C GLU A 231 29.40 11.29 1.16
N SER A 232 29.51 10.15 0.47
CA SER A 232 30.77 9.69 -0.13
C SER A 232 31.27 10.55 -1.29
N VAL A 233 30.37 11.32 -1.92
CA VAL A 233 30.64 12.24 -3.06
C VAL A 233 30.41 13.70 -2.69
N ARG A 234 30.49 14.03 -1.42
CA ARG A 234 30.26 15.38 -0.91
C ARG A 234 31.29 16.36 -1.47
N GLY A 235 30.81 17.43 -2.10
CA GLY A 235 31.65 18.45 -2.73
C GLY A 235 31.93 18.22 -4.21
N GLU A 236 31.48 17.10 -4.77
CA GLU A 236 31.56 16.83 -6.20
C GLU A 236 30.52 17.64 -7.00
N SER A 237 30.63 17.58 -8.34
CA SER A 237 29.70 18.28 -9.24
C SER A 237 28.27 17.73 -9.13
N PHE A 238 27.28 18.53 -9.50
CA PHE A 238 25.86 18.12 -9.55
C PHE A 238 25.63 16.90 -10.44
N GLU A 239 26.37 16.77 -11.51
CA GLU A 239 26.31 15.62 -12.41
C GLU A 239 26.74 14.32 -11.70
N VAL A 240 27.81 14.36 -10.91
CA VAL A 240 28.30 13.23 -10.11
C VAL A 240 27.25 12.85 -9.05
N LEU A 241 26.62 13.84 -8.40
CA LEU A 241 25.55 13.59 -7.44
C LEU A 241 24.37 12.88 -8.09
N CYS A 242 23.89 13.36 -9.25
CA CYS A 242 22.77 12.73 -9.98
C CYS A 242 23.07 11.29 -10.40
N GLU A 243 24.26 11.04 -10.94
CA GLU A 243 24.68 9.69 -11.32
C GLU A 243 24.83 8.76 -10.11
N THR A 244 25.25 9.27 -8.97
CA THR A 244 25.34 8.51 -7.72
C THR A 244 23.97 8.10 -7.24
N ILE A 245 23.00 9.03 -7.19
CA ILE A 245 21.60 8.73 -6.82
C ILE A 245 21.03 7.65 -7.75
N LYS A 246 21.17 7.82 -9.05
CA LYS A 246 20.67 6.89 -10.05
C LYS A 246 21.25 5.48 -9.88
N LYS A 247 22.57 5.36 -9.73
CA LYS A 247 23.24 4.06 -9.50
C LYS A 247 22.74 3.41 -8.21
N THR A 248 22.60 4.18 -7.14
CA THR A 248 22.13 3.70 -5.84
C THR A 248 20.68 3.22 -5.93
N ALA A 249 19.81 3.97 -6.59
CA ALA A 249 18.42 3.57 -6.81
C ALA A 249 18.32 2.23 -7.54
N PHE A 250 19.13 2.01 -8.57
CA PHE A 250 19.19 0.73 -9.28
C PHE A 250 19.66 -0.44 -8.39
N LYS A 251 20.60 -0.20 -7.48
CA LYS A 251 21.07 -1.24 -6.54
C LYS A 251 19.97 -1.64 -5.55
N VAL A 252 19.31 -0.64 -4.96
CA VAL A 252 18.22 -0.86 -4.00
C VAL A 252 17.05 -1.61 -4.66
N THR A 253 16.65 -1.22 -5.86
CA THR A 253 15.55 -1.89 -6.56
C THR A 253 15.86 -3.34 -6.95
N ARG A 254 17.14 -3.71 -7.16
CA ARG A 254 17.53 -5.12 -7.40
C ARG A 254 17.21 -6.02 -6.23
N VAL A 255 17.36 -5.53 -4.99
CA VAL A 255 16.99 -6.29 -3.78
C VAL A 255 15.47 -6.53 -3.77
N GLY A 256 14.68 -5.50 -4.07
CA GLY A 256 13.23 -5.65 -4.22
C GLY A 256 12.84 -6.67 -5.30
N GLN A 257 13.52 -6.65 -6.45
CA GLN A 257 13.29 -7.63 -7.53
C GLN A 257 13.63 -9.06 -7.13
N LEU A 258 14.70 -9.27 -6.35
CA LEU A 258 15.07 -10.58 -5.84
C LEU A 258 13.95 -11.14 -4.95
N VAL A 259 13.52 -10.35 -3.97
CA VAL A 259 12.43 -10.72 -3.06
C VAL A 259 11.13 -10.97 -3.83
N ALA A 260 10.78 -10.09 -4.77
CA ALA A 260 9.56 -10.22 -5.56
C ALA A 260 9.53 -11.49 -6.43
N LYS A 261 10.65 -11.82 -7.09
CA LYS A 261 10.76 -13.04 -7.90
C LYS A 261 10.66 -14.30 -7.06
N GLU A 262 11.28 -14.32 -5.89
CA GLU A 262 11.22 -15.49 -5.02
C GLU A 262 9.81 -15.64 -4.39
N ALA A 263 9.16 -14.55 -3.97
CA ALA A 263 7.79 -14.56 -3.50
C ALA A 263 6.82 -15.04 -4.60
N SER A 264 6.96 -14.53 -5.82
CA SER A 264 6.18 -14.95 -6.98
C SER A 264 6.29 -16.45 -7.25
N LYS A 265 7.51 -16.98 -7.18
CA LYS A 265 7.79 -18.42 -7.40
C LYS A 265 7.15 -19.29 -6.33
N ARG A 266 7.29 -18.95 -5.03
CA ARG A 266 6.77 -19.72 -3.90
C ARG A 266 5.25 -19.68 -3.85
N LEU A 267 4.67 -18.51 -4.03
CA LEU A 267 3.22 -18.28 -3.98
C LEU A 267 2.51 -18.66 -5.29
N LYS A 268 3.26 -18.90 -6.37
CA LYS A 268 2.72 -19.17 -7.73
C LYS A 268 1.77 -18.06 -8.22
N VAL A 269 2.14 -16.82 -7.93
CA VAL A 269 1.42 -15.59 -8.29
C VAL A 269 2.35 -14.72 -9.13
N PRO A 270 1.89 -14.11 -10.24
CA PRO A 270 2.75 -13.27 -11.07
C PRO A 270 3.35 -12.12 -10.26
N PHE A 271 4.55 -11.71 -10.64
CA PHE A 271 5.22 -10.52 -10.13
C PHE A 271 4.76 -9.29 -10.91
N GLY A 272 4.45 -8.22 -10.20
CA GLY A 272 4.02 -6.93 -10.74
C GLY A 272 5.12 -5.88 -10.67
N ILE A 273 5.03 -4.99 -9.69
CA ILE A 273 5.90 -3.81 -9.55
C ILE A 273 6.85 -3.91 -8.37
N VAL A 274 8.04 -3.28 -8.54
CA VAL A 274 8.90 -2.86 -7.42
C VAL A 274 8.86 -1.35 -7.32
N ASP A 275 8.45 -0.86 -6.16
CA ASP A 275 8.48 0.56 -5.83
C ASP A 275 9.68 0.91 -4.95
N LEU A 276 10.35 2.01 -5.27
CA LEU A 276 11.41 2.58 -4.45
C LEU A 276 10.88 3.81 -3.69
N SER A 277 10.72 3.67 -2.40
CA SER A 277 10.38 4.80 -1.53
C SER A 277 11.63 5.50 -1.03
N LEU A 278 11.68 6.81 -1.23
CA LEU A 278 12.66 7.71 -0.61
C LEU A 278 11.99 8.61 0.44
N ALA A 279 10.76 8.28 0.84
CA ALA A 279 10.00 9.05 1.80
C ALA A 279 10.65 9.00 3.19
N PRO A 280 10.73 10.13 3.90
CA PRO A 280 11.20 10.18 5.27
C PRO A 280 10.24 9.42 6.17
N THR A 281 10.80 8.58 7.05
CA THR A 281 10.03 7.96 8.13
C THR A 281 10.73 8.22 9.45
N PRO A 282 9.99 8.37 10.58
CA PRO A 282 10.61 8.55 11.90
C PRO A 282 11.58 7.42 12.27
N ALA A 283 11.32 6.20 11.80
CA ALA A 283 12.17 5.05 12.06
C ALA A 283 13.53 5.11 11.34
N ILE A 284 13.62 5.81 10.21
CA ILE A 284 14.85 5.93 9.43
C ILE A 284 15.65 7.18 9.85
N GLY A 285 14.99 8.20 10.41
CA GLY A 285 15.60 9.42 10.95
C GLY A 285 16.31 10.32 9.92
N ASP A 286 16.59 9.79 8.75
CA ASP A 286 17.46 10.36 7.74
C ASP A 286 16.79 10.36 6.37
N SER A 287 16.21 11.49 6.01
CA SER A 287 15.82 11.72 4.62
C SER A 287 16.36 13.06 4.16
N CYS A 288 17.07 13.07 3.04
CA CYS A 288 17.47 14.32 2.40
C CYS A 288 16.27 15.23 2.05
N LEU A 289 15.06 14.66 1.89
CA LEU A 289 13.82 15.42 1.69
C LEU A 289 13.37 16.18 2.94
N LEU A 290 13.70 15.73 4.16
CA LEU A 290 13.44 16.45 5.40
C LEU A 290 14.20 17.79 5.49
N TYR A 291 15.38 17.86 4.88
CA TYR A 291 16.25 19.05 4.92
C TYR A 291 16.08 19.99 3.71
N THR A 292 15.44 19.49 2.65
CA THR A 292 15.26 20.25 1.39
C THR A 292 13.83 20.69 1.14
N SER A 293 12.87 20.16 1.92
CA SER A 293 11.47 20.57 1.85
C SER A 293 11.32 21.87 2.67
N PRO A 294 10.93 23.00 2.06
CA PRO A 294 10.56 24.15 2.86
C PRO A 294 9.32 23.79 3.68
N SER A 295 9.50 23.77 4.97
CA SER A 295 8.41 23.64 5.93
C SER A 295 7.48 24.87 5.87
#